data_82ce500c5336093ad3f7284831ce18fc
#
_entry.id   82ce500c5336093ad3f7284831ce18fc
#
_cell.length_a   1.000
_cell.length_b   1.000
_cell.length_c   1.000
_cell.angle_alpha   90.00
_cell.angle_beta   90.00
_cell.angle_gamma   90.00
#
_symmetry.space_group_name_H-M   'P 1'
#
loop_
_entity.id
_entity.type
_entity.pdbx_description
1 polymer ?
#
loop_
_entity_poly.entity_id
_entity_poly.type
_entity_poly.pdbx_seq_one_letter_code
_entity_poly.pdbx_strand_id
1 'polypeptide(L)'
;MGKKCYIRFDDICPTMNREQFGRALAVLERYGVKPLIGIIPENRDASQKIDGEDPLFWQTMKELQDAGFTVAMHGCTHVYDVPSPKTVLCGRKHSEFAGKPYEEQFRLIKEGKEFLASKGIETDAFFAPGHTYDNNTLRALRDNGFRYNIDGLSRRPYRRFGVVQIPCRCFGIPRKLRGPINGAVLHTNEWATEEKAGDYRAFLDYCERFSGQLTDFSEILKIPPRPLVLAKLSEKFYKTALKIKNALRAKRG
;
A
#
# COMPACT_ATOMS: atom_id res chain seq x y z
N MET A 1 18.15 -3.89 16.07
CA MET A 1 17.41 -2.95 15.20
C MET A 1 16.10 -2.64 15.90
N GLY A 2 15.86 -1.39 16.22
CA GLY A 2 14.61 -0.92 16.85
C GLY A 2 13.40 -1.16 15.97
N LYS A 3 12.19 -0.97 16.50
CA LYS A 3 10.96 -1.00 15.71
C LYS A 3 10.90 0.26 14.84
N LYS A 4 10.51 0.11 13.57
CA LYS A 4 10.25 1.20 12.63
C LYS A 4 8.78 1.22 12.24
N CYS A 5 8.21 2.42 12.14
CA CYS A 5 6.83 2.66 11.72
C CYS A 5 6.85 3.54 10.48
N TYR A 6 6.23 3.08 9.40
CA TYR A 6 6.00 3.90 8.21
C TYR A 6 4.51 4.15 8.01
N ILE A 7 4.21 5.23 7.35
CA ILE A 7 2.86 5.59 6.93
C ILE A 7 2.73 5.35 5.43
N ARG A 8 1.59 4.82 5.01
CA ARG A 8 1.22 4.59 3.61
C ARG A 8 -0.16 5.17 3.34
N PHE A 9 -0.24 6.03 2.37
CA PHE A 9 -1.50 6.49 1.80
C PHE A 9 -1.90 5.57 0.65
N ASP A 10 -3.11 5.05 0.70
CA ASP A 10 -3.74 4.30 -0.38
C ASP A 10 -4.75 5.21 -1.11
N ASP A 11 -5.14 4.84 -2.32
CA ASP A 11 -6.23 5.44 -3.10
C ASP A 11 -6.02 6.91 -3.47
N ILE A 12 -4.76 7.33 -3.68
CA ILE A 12 -4.42 8.69 -4.08
C ILE A 12 -4.63 8.86 -5.58
N CYS A 13 -5.50 9.78 -5.98
CA CYS A 13 -5.88 10.05 -7.36
C CYS A 13 -6.40 11.49 -7.53
N PRO A 14 -6.55 12.03 -8.75
CA PRO A 14 -6.99 13.41 -8.99
C PRO A 14 -8.33 13.78 -8.36
N THR A 15 -9.17 12.79 -8.05
CA THR A 15 -10.51 12.96 -7.48
C THR A 15 -10.61 12.54 -6.01
N MET A 16 -9.48 12.38 -5.32
CA MET A 16 -9.41 12.04 -3.89
C MET A 16 -10.00 13.14 -3.00
N ASN A 17 -10.22 12.82 -1.73
CA ASN A 17 -10.53 13.83 -0.71
C ASN A 17 -9.27 14.63 -0.35
N ARG A 18 -9.10 15.79 -1.01
CA ARG A 18 -7.90 16.64 -0.89
C ARG A 18 -7.74 17.21 0.52
N GLU A 19 -8.85 17.59 1.15
CA GLU A 19 -8.81 18.13 2.51
C GLU A 19 -8.24 17.12 3.50
N GLN A 20 -8.75 15.91 3.48
CA GLN A 20 -8.31 14.88 4.43
C GLN A 20 -6.88 14.41 4.16
N PHE A 21 -6.48 14.32 2.89
CA PHE A 21 -5.10 14.04 2.52
C PHE A 21 -4.14 15.13 3.01
N GLY A 22 -4.46 16.41 2.76
CA GLY A 22 -3.66 17.55 3.21
C GLY A 22 -3.57 17.62 4.75
N ARG A 23 -4.66 17.37 5.46
CA ARG A 23 -4.66 17.28 6.94
C ARG A 23 -3.71 16.20 7.45
N ALA A 24 -3.70 15.04 6.81
CA ALA A 24 -2.80 13.96 7.20
C ALA A 24 -1.33 14.27 6.90
N LEU A 25 -1.04 14.90 5.75
CA LEU A 25 0.32 15.36 5.42
C LEU A 25 0.83 16.38 6.43
N ALA A 26 0.02 17.39 6.80
CA ALA A 26 0.38 18.41 7.77
C ALA A 26 0.70 17.81 9.17
N VAL A 27 0.03 16.71 9.54
CA VAL A 27 0.40 15.97 10.76
C VAL A 27 1.80 15.37 10.63
N LEU A 28 2.09 14.67 9.52
CA LEU A 28 3.39 14.01 9.32
C LEU A 28 4.55 14.99 9.19
N GLU A 29 4.31 16.15 8.60
CA GLU A 29 5.28 17.23 8.52
C GLU A 29 5.77 17.68 9.91
N ARG A 30 4.86 17.80 10.89
CA ARG A 30 5.22 18.11 12.28
C ARG A 30 6.16 17.08 12.92
N TYR A 31 6.13 15.84 12.45
CA TYR A 31 7.04 14.78 12.89
C TYR A 31 8.27 14.63 11.98
N GLY A 32 8.38 15.44 10.91
CA GLY A 32 9.48 15.35 9.93
C GLY A 32 9.50 14.04 9.16
N VAL A 33 8.33 13.42 8.90
CA VAL A 33 8.22 12.08 8.30
C VAL A 33 7.62 12.13 6.91
N LYS A 34 8.29 11.49 5.94
CA LYS A 34 7.85 11.35 4.56
C LYS A 34 7.20 9.98 4.33
N PRO A 35 5.88 9.91 4.14
CA PRO A 35 5.14 8.68 3.90
C PRO A 35 5.40 8.07 2.52
N LEU A 36 4.84 6.86 2.31
CA LEU A 36 4.60 6.29 1.00
C LEU A 36 3.26 6.79 0.47
N ILE A 37 3.25 7.27 -0.78
CA ILE A 37 2.05 7.72 -1.48
C ILE A 37 1.72 6.73 -2.60
N GLY A 38 0.58 6.04 -2.47
CA GLY A 38 0.08 5.08 -3.46
C GLY A 38 -0.86 5.75 -4.44
N ILE A 39 -0.38 6.01 -5.65
CA ILE A 39 -1.13 6.69 -6.70
C ILE A 39 -1.81 5.68 -7.62
N ILE A 40 -3.11 5.85 -7.84
CA ILE A 40 -3.85 5.16 -8.89
C ILE A 40 -3.62 5.90 -10.21
N PRO A 41 -2.97 5.29 -11.21
CA PRO A 41 -2.66 5.97 -12.48
C PRO A 41 -3.89 6.47 -13.22
N GLU A 42 -4.82 5.59 -13.55
CA GLU A 42 -6.04 5.88 -14.30
C GLU A 42 -7.28 5.46 -13.48
N ASN A 43 -7.62 6.22 -12.45
CA ASN A 43 -8.74 5.86 -11.59
C ASN A 43 -10.06 5.69 -12.37
N ARG A 44 -10.59 4.45 -12.38
CA ARG A 44 -11.91 4.11 -12.95
C ARG A 44 -12.87 3.63 -11.87
N ASP A 45 -12.44 3.54 -10.61
CA ASP A 45 -13.30 3.20 -9.48
C ASP A 45 -14.15 4.41 -9.07
N ALA A 46 -15.46 4.30 -9.25
CA ALA A 46 -16.41 5.35 -8.90
C ALA A 46 -16.37 5.68 -7.39
N SER A 47 -16.02 4.73 -6.53
CA SER A 47 -15.92 4.93 -5.08
C SER A 47 -14.76 5.85 -4.68
N GLN A 48 -13.79 6.08 -5.58
CA GLN A 48 -12.66 6.98 -5.35
C GLN A 48 -12.86 8.37 -6.00
N LYS A 49 -14.05 8.66 -6.52
CA LYS A 49 -14.44 9.98 -7.04
C LYS A 49 -15.14 10.78 -5.95
N ILE A 50 -14.36 11.38 -5.06
CA ILE A 50 -14.86 12.12 -3.88
C ILE A 50 -14.99 13.62 -4.21
N ASP A 51 -13.88 14.24 -4.62
CA ASP A 51 -13.85 15.64 -5.05
C ASP A 51 -13.92 15.75 -6.59
N GLY A 52 -14.09 16.95 -7.10
CA GLY A 52 -13.85 17.24 -8.52
C GLY A 52 -12.38 17.00 -8.87
N GLU A 53 -12.10 16.74 -10.15
CA GLU A 53 -10.73 16.53 -10.64
C GLU A 53 -9.85 17.75 -10.34
N ASP A 54 -8.69 17.50 -9.73
CA ASP A 54 -7.72 18.55 -9.40
C ASP A 54 -6.75 18.74 -10.58
N PRO A 55 -6.76 19.89 -11.27
CA PRO A 55 -5.86 20.13 -12.39
C PRO A 55 -4.38 20.20 -11.98
N LEU A 56 -4.07 20.47 -10.71
CA LEU A 56 -2.71 20.55 -10.18
C LEU A 56 -2.23 19.24 -9.54
N PHE A 57 -3.06 18.20 -9.52
CA PHE A 57 -2.73 16.96 -8.84
C PHE A 57 -1.37 16.38 -9.26
N TRP A 58 -1.13 16.24 -10.56
CA TRP A 58 0.11 15.62 -11.05
C TRP A 58 1.34 16.46 -10.73
N GLN A 59 1.22 17.78 -10.83
CA GLN A 59 2.29 18.69 -10.42
C GLN A 59 2.58 18.53 -8.91
N THR A 60 1.56 18.55 -8.07
CA THR A 60 1.70 18.35 -6.61
C THR A 60 2.36 17.00 -6.28
N MET A 61 1.96 15.92 -6.93
CA MET A 61 2.57 14.60 -6.71
C MET A 61 4.04 14.57 -7.13
N LYS A 62 4.38 15.25 -8.23
CA LYS A 62 5.77 15.41 -8.68
C LYS A 62 6.60 16.20 -7.68
N GLU A 63 6.08 17.33 -7.20
CA GLU A 63 6.75 18.18 -6.19
C GLU A 63 7.00 17.39 -4.89
N LEU A 64 6.02 16.59 -4.42
CA LEU A 64 6.21 15.71 -3.27
C LEU A 64 7.30 14.66 -3.53
N GLN A 65 7.32 14.05 -4.72
CA GLN A 65 8.38 13.10 -5.08
C GLN A 65 9.75 13.77 -5.08
N ASP A 66 9.89 14.95 -5.65
CA ASP A 66 11.14 15.73 -5.70
C ASP A 66 11.58 16.16 -4.30
N ALA A 67 10.63 16.42 -3.41
CA ALA A 67 10.89 16.66 -1.98
C ALA A 67 11.31 15.39 -1.22
N GLY A 68 11.38 14.22 -1.88
CA GLY A 68 11.86 12.95 -1.32
C GLY A 68 10.79 12.06 -0.71
N PHE A 69 9.51 12.30 -1.00
CA PHE A 69 8.46 11.34 -0.70
C PHE A 69 8.59 10.13 -1.63
N THR A 70 8.28 8.94 -1.13
CA THR A 70 8.26 7.76 -1.99
C THR A 70 6.89 7.64 -2.62
N VAL A 71 6.86 7.56 -3.96
CA VAL A 71 5.63 7.25 -4.70
C VAL A 71 5.64 5.77 -5.08
N ALA A 72 4.48 5.13 -4.98
CA ALA A 72 4.24 3.77 -5.49
C ALA A 72 3.03 3.77 -6.42
N MET A 73 3.03 2.89 -7.41
CA MET A 73 1.87 2.61 -8.22
C MET A 73 0.87 1.75 -7.44
N HIS A 74 -0.35 2.23 -7.26
CA HIS A 74 -1.44 1.53 -6.57
C HIS A 74 -2.46 0.97 -7.57
N GLY A 75 -2.14 -0.20 -8.12
CA GLY A 75 -2.90 -0.74 -9.26
C GLY A 75 -2.66 0.04 -10.55
N CYS A 76 -3.58 -0.08 -11.50
CA CYS A 76 -3.64 0.71 -12.72
C CYS A 76 -4.92 1.53 -12.76
N THR A 77 -6.07 0.86 -12.65
CA THR A 77 -7.42 1.45 -12.76
C THR A 77 -8.23 1.39 -11.46
N HIS A 78 -7.78 0.61 -10.49
CA HIS A 78 -8.47 0.30 -9.24
C HIS A 78 -9.80 -0.44 -9.41
N VAL A 79 -10.01 -1.14 -10.54
CA VAL A 79 -11.24 -1.90 -10.82
C VAL A 79 -11.04 -3.39 -10.51
N TYR A 80 -11.90 -3.91 -9.64
CA TYR A 80 -11.88 -5.32 -9.21
C TYR A 80 -12.79 -6.16 -10.11
N ASP A 81 -12.37 -6.44 -11.34
CA ASP A 81 -13.19 -7.02 -12.41
C ASP A 81 -13.11 -8.55 -12.55
N VAL A 82 -12.16 -9.19 -11.87
CA VAL A 82 -12.04 -10.66 -11.94
C VAL A 82 -12.18 -11.35 -10.59
N PRO A 83 -12.79 -12.55 -10.55
CA PRO A 83 -12.75 -13.39 -9.35
C PRO A 83 -11.31 -13.79 -9.02
N SER A 84 -10.91 -13.63 -7.75
CA SER A 84 -9.55 -13.93 -7.29
C SER A 84 -9.51 -15.04 -6.24
N PRO A 85 -9.66 -16.31 -6.67
CA PRO A 85 -9.75 -17.43 -5.74
C PRO A 85 -8.45 -17.75 -5.01
N LYS A 86 -7.29 -17.32 -5.53
CA LYS A 86 -5.95 -17.69 -5.03
C LYS A 86 -4.99 -16.49 -4.89
N THR A 87 -5.41 -15.46 -4.17
CA THR A 87 -4.50 -14.37 -3.82
C THR A 87 -3.44 -14.81 -2.81
N VAL A 88 -2.29 -14.13 -2.81
CA VAL A 88 -1.26 -14.33 -1.77
C VAL A 88 -1.80 -13.93 -0.40
N LEU A 89 -2.64 -12.89 -0.34
CA LEU A 89 -3.43 -12.49 0.82
C LEU A 89 -4.87 -12.98 0.67
N CYS A 90 -5.47 -13.45 1.76
CA CYS A 90 -6.89 -13.85 1.80
C CYS A 90 -7.76 -12.64 2.11
N GLY A 91 -8.87 -12.44 1.40
CA GLY A 91 -9.89 -11.52 1.87
C GLY A 91 -10.87 -11.00 0.84
N ARG A 92 -10.46 -10.53 -0.31
CA ARG A 92 -11.39 -10.05 -1.34
C ARG A 92 -11.73 -11.14 -2.35
N LYS A 93 -13.00 -11.17 -2.81
CA LYS A 93 -13.48 -12.14 -3.81
C LYS A 93 -13.08 -11.76 -5.23
N HIS A 94 -12.71 -10.51 -5.46
CA HIS A 94 -12.34 -9.96 -6.77
C HIS A 94 -11.01 -9.21 -6.68
N SER A 95 -10.34 -9.08 -7.82
CA SER A 95 -9.04 -8.44 -7.97
C SER A 95 -8.96 -7.65 -9.27
N GLU A 96 -8.08 -6.66 -9.31
CA GLU A 96 -7.65 -6.04 -10.55
C GLU A 96 -6.62 -6.93 -11.30
N PHE A 97 -5.80 -7.70 -10.57
CA PHE A 97 -4.68 -8.47 -11.13
C PHE A 97 -4.81 -9.98 -10.93
N ALA A 98 -4.93 -10.44 -9.67
CA ALA A 98 -4.89 -11.86 -9.36
C ALA A 98 -6.03 -12.62 -10.05
N GLY A 99 -5.68 -13.69 -10.77
CA GLY A 99 -6.62 -14.48 -11.56
C GLY A 99 -6.61 -14.16 -13.06
N LYS A 100 -6.06 -13.02 -13.47
CA LYS A 100 -5.83 -12.70 -14.89
C LYS A 100 -4.64 -13.50 -15.46
N PRO A 101 -4.61 -13.78 -16.77
CA PRO A 101 -3.42 -14.28 -17.46
C PRO A 101 -2.21 -13.37 -17.24
N TYR A 102 -1.00 -13.94 -17.34
CA TYR A 102 0.24 -13.17 -17.13
C TYR A 102 0.36 -11.97 -18.09
N GLU A 103 0.04 -12.18 -19.35
CA GLU A 103 0.14 -11.16 -20.42
C GLU A 103 -0.76 -9.97 -20.14
N GLU A 104 -1.96 -10.21 -19.61
CA GLU A 104 -2.90 -9.14 -19.24
C GLU A 104 -2.39 -8.36 -18.01
N GLN A 105 -1.89 -9.07 -17.00
CA GLN A 105 -1.28 -8.42 -15.83
C GLN A 105 -0.05 -7.61 -16.21
N PHE A 106 0.81 -8.15 -17.11
CA PHE A 106 1.99 -7.46 -17.62
C PHE A 106 1.60 -6.16 -18.34
N ARG A 107 0.59 -6.21 -19.21
CA ARG A 107 0.09 -5.05 -19.97
C ARG A 107 -0.46 -3.97 -19.02
N LEU A 108 -1.33 -4.32 -18.08
CA LEU A 108 -1.90 -3.38 -17.12
C LEU A 108 -0.82 -2.68 -16.27
N ILE A 109 0.17 -3.45 -15.80
CA ILE A 109 1.28 -2.90 -15.01
C ILE A 109 2.14 -1.97 -15.87
N LYS A 110 2.39 -2.33 -17.13
CA LYS A 110 3.12 -1.49 -18.08
C LYS A 110 2.38 -0.19 -18.35
N GLU A 111 1.10 -0.25 -18.69
CA GLU A 111 0.25 0.92 -18.98
C GLU A 111 0.22 1.89 -17.80
N GLY A 112 0.00 1.38 -16.58
CA GLY A 112 0.00 2.22 -15.38
C GLY A 112 1.36 2.90 -15.11
N LYS A 113 2.47 2.18 -15.34
CA LYS A 113 3.82 2.73 -15.19
C LYS A 113 4.11 3.81 -16.22
N GLU A 114 3.80 3.54 -17.49
CA GLU A 114 3.97 4.50 -18.59
C GLU A 114 3.11 5.74 -18.41
N PHE A 115 1.89 5.58 -17.89
CA PHE A 115 1.02 6.69 -17.55
C PHE A 115 1.65 7.58 -16.46
N LEU A 116 2.14 7.01 -15.36
CA LEU A 116 2.82 7.79 -14.31
C LEU A 116 4.05 8.50 -14.87
N ALA A 117 4.87 7.82 -15.67
CA ALA A 117 6.04 8.43 -16.32
C ALA A 117 5.65 9.60 -17.24
N SER A 118 4.53 9.52 -17.96
CA SER A 118 4.01 10.64 -18.79
C SER A 118 3.61 11.87 -17.96
N LYS A 119 3.36 11.68 -16.65
CA LYS A 119 3.11 12.76 -15.68
C LYS A 119 4.38 13.20 -14.93
N GLY A 120 5.56 12.73 -15.34
CA GLY A 120 6.84 13.02 -14.71
C GLY A 120 7.09 12.27 -13.41
N ILE A 121 6.29 11.25 -13.08
CA ILE A 121 6.41 10.46 -11.86
C ILE A 121 7.09 9.13 -12.18
N GLU A 122 8.28 8.92 -11.62
CA GLU A 122 9.02 7.68 -11.77
C GLU A 122 8.89 6.81 -10.51
N THR A 123 8.55 5.53 -10.69
CA THR A 123 8.48 4.60 -9.57
C THR A 123 8.88 3.18 -9.95
N ASP A 124 9.49 2.49 -8.99
CA ASP A 124 9.79 1.06 -8.99
C ASP A 124 9.11 0.32 -7.82
N ALA A 125 8.18 1.01 -7.13
CA ALA A 125 7.40 0.50 -6.01
C ALA A 125 5.93 0.32 -6.42
N PHE A 126 5.34 -0.79 -5.97
CA PHE A 126 3.97 -1.18 -6.28
C PHE A 126 3.27 -1.79 -5.07
N PHE A 127 1.98 -1.65 -4.99
CA PHE A 127 1.09 -2.51 -4.19
C PHE A 127 -0.28 -2.61 -4.83
N ALA A 128 -0.88 -3.80 -4.69
CA ALA A 128 -2.13 -4.11 -5.37
C ALA A 128 -3.35 -3.54 -4.63
N PRO A 129 -4.36 -3.00 -5.35
CA PRO A 129 -5.65 -2.66 -4.78
C PRO A 129 -6.25 -3.84 -4.01
N GLY A 130 -6.79 -3.55 -2.82
CA GLY A 130 -7.30 -4.58 -1.90
C GLY A 130 -6.29 -5.65 -1.49
N HIS A 131 -4.98 -5.41 -1.69
CA HIS A 131 -3.90 -6.37 -1.41
C HIS A 131 -4.03 -7.69 -2.19
N THR A 132 -4.67 -7.64 -3.37
CA THR A 132 -4.99 -8.83 -4.17
C THR A 132 -4.02 -8.98 -5.32
N TYR A 133 -3.03 -9.84 -5.14
CA TYR A 133 -2.01 -10.18 -6.14
C TYR A 133 -1.67 -11.68 -6.09
N ASP A 134 -1.09 -12.20 -7.16
CA ASP A 134 -0.65 -13.59 -7.29
C ASP A 134 0.80 -13.69 -7.77
N ASN A 135 1.23 -14.90 -8.16
CA ASN A 135 2.60 -15.12 -8.63
C ASN A 135 2.85 -14.49 -10.01
N ASN A 136 1.82 -14.41 -10.87
CA ASN A 136 1.93 -13.77 -12.17
C ASN A 136 2.09 -12.26 -12.00
N THR A 137 1.37 -11.64 -11.05
CA THR A 137 1.56 -10.24 -10.69
C THR A 137 3.03 -9.94 -10.33
N LEU A 138 3.65 -10.78 -9.48
CA LEU A 138 5.04 -10.57 -9.08
C LEU A 138 6.03 -10.74 -10.24
N ARG A 139 5.77 -11.66 -11.17
CA ARG A 139 6.58 -11.82 -12.39
C ARG A 139 6.41 -10.62 -13.32
N ALA A 140 5.17 -10.20 -13.55
CA ALA A 140 4.85 -9.05 -14.37
C ALA A 140 5.45 -7.74 -13.82
N LEU A 141 5.45 -7.55 -12.49
CA LEU A 141 6.13 -6.44 -11.83
C LEU A 141 7.64 -6.46 -12.13
N ARG A 142 8.31 -7.61 -11.93
CA ARG A 142 9.73 -7.75 -12.26
C ARG A 142 10.02 -7.39 -13.72
N ASP A 143 9.23 -7.92 -14.64
CA ASP A 143 9.45 -7.79 -16.08
C ASP A 143 9.14 -6.38 -16.59
N ASN A 144 8.37 -5.58 -15.82
CA ASN A 144 8.16 -4.15 -15.99
C ASN A 144 9.14 -3.28 -15.17
N GLY A 145 10.18 -3.87 -14.56
CA GLY A 145 11.22 -3.14 -13.85
C GLY A 145 10.83 -2.62 -12.46
N PHE A 146 9.76 -3.15 -11.85
CA PHE A 146 9.46 -2.87 -10.45
C PHE A 146 10.37 -3.66 -9.53
N ARG A 147 10.92 -2.98 -8.53
CA ARG A 147 11.84 -3.57 -7.54
C ARG A 147 11.14 -3.97 -6.26
N TYR A 148 10.03 -3.29 -5.91
CA TYR A 148 9.36 -3.42 -4.62
C TYR A 148 7.87 -3.70 -4.77
N ASN A 149 7.36 -4.66 -3.98
CA ASN A 149 5.93 -4.85 -3.71
C ASN A 149 5.68 -4.63 -2.21
N ILE A 150 4.78 -3.68 -1.88
CA ILE A 150 4.58 -3.21 -0.50
C ILE A 150 3.46 -3.97 0.21
N ASP A 151 3.28 -5.24 -0.13
CA ASP A 151 2.27 -6.14 0.46
C ASP A 151 2.87 -7.44 0.97
N GLY A 152 4.13 -7.38 1.43
CA GLY A 152 4.80 -8.53 2.02
C GLY A 152 4.19 -8.97 3.35
N LEU A 153 4.06 -10.29 3.56
CA LEU A 153 3.47 -10.88 4.77
C LEU A 153 4.49 -11.29 5.83
N SER A 154 5.77 -11.30 5.49
CA SER A 154 6.83 -11.59 6.44
C SER A 154 7.03 -10.44 7.41
N ARG A 155 7.79 -10.66 8.51
CA ARG A 155 8.14 -9.62 9.48
C ARG A 155 9.26 -8.70 9.01
N ARG A 156 9.99 -9.09 7.95
CA ARG A 156 11.10 -8.34 7.33
C ARG A 156 11.04 -8.46 5.82
N PRO A 157 11.67 -7.55 5.07
CA PRO A 157 11.75 -7.66 3.62
C PRO A 157 12.34 -8.99 3.18
N TYR A 158 11.89 -9.50 2.04
CA TYR A 158 12.42 -10.71 1.41
C TYR A 158 12.19 -10.64 -0.09
N ARG A 159 12.98 -11.41 -0.87
CA ARG A 159 12.84 -11.42 -2.33
C ARG A 159 12.02 -12.62 -2.80
N ARG A 160 11.04 -12.35 -3.67
CA ARG A 160 10.23 -13.39 -4.34
C ARG A 160 10.03 -13.02 -5.81
N PHE A 161 10.32 -13.96 -6.72
CA PHE A 161 10.32 -13.73 -8.17
C PHE A 161 11.11 -12.49 -8.63
N GLY A 162 12.22 -12.16 -7.96
CA GLY A 162 13.02 -10.99 -8.28
C GLY A 162 12.59 -9.70 -7.57
N VAL A 163 11.35 -9.61 -7.08
CA VAL A 163 10.77 -8.43 -6.42
C VAL A 163 10.93 -8.50 -4.90
N VAL A 164 11.37 -7.42 -4.28
CA VAL A 164 11.46 -7.29 -2.82
C VAL A 164 10.09 -7.04 -2.23
N GLN A 165 9.65 -7.91 -1.35
CA GLN A 165 8.38 -7.81 -0.63
C GLN A 165 8.62 -7.02 0.66
N ILE A 166 8.08 -5.81 0.75
CA ILE A 166 8.11 -4.98 1.96
C ILE A 166 6.94 -5.36 2.86
N PRO A 167 7.17 -5.58 4.17
CA PRO A 167 6.11 -5.98 5.09
C PRO A 167 4.96 -4.96 5.19
N CYS A 168 3.73 -5.38 4.88
CA CYS A 168 2.48 -4.71 5.22
C CYS A 168 1.55 -5.73 5.87
N ARG A 169 1.43 -5.69 7.20
CA ARG A 169 0.71 -6.70 8.02
C ARG A 169 -0.45 -6.09 8.80
N CYS A 170 -0.79 -4.85 8.54
CA CYS A 170 -1.95 -4.14 9.03
C CYS A 170 -2.57 -3.37 7.87
N PHE A 171 -3.88 -3.48 7.71
CA PHE A 171 -4.64 -2.85 6.62
C PHE A 171 -5.44 -1.65 7.14
N GLY A 172 -4.85 -0.90 8.03
CA GLY A 172 -5.35 0.30 8.69
C GLY A 172 -4.35 0.77 9.72
N ILE A 173 -4.79 1.47 10.75
CA ILE A 173 -3.94 2.02 11.80
C ILE A 173 -3.73 0.98 12.92
N PRO A 174 -2.49 0.51 13.16
CA PRO A 174 -2.25 -0.53 14.15
C PRO A 174 -2.27 0.03 15.58
N ARG A 175 -3.05 -0.58 16.46
CA ARG A 175 -3.09 -0.20 17.89
C ARG A 175 -1.80 -0.51 18.65
N LYS A 176 -0.94 -1.40 18.14
CA LYS A 176 0.35 -1.79 18.74
C LYS A 176 1.33 -2.32 17.70
N LEU A 177 2.61 -2.10 17.95
CA LEU A 177 3.68 -2.57 17.06
C LEU A 177 3.96 -4.05 17.29
N ARG A 178 3.82 -4.86 16.23
CA ARG A 178 3.94 -6.33 16.29
C ARG A 178 5.21 -6.90 15.69
N GLY A 179 6.05 -6.06 15.09
CA GLY A 179 7.26 -6.50 14.39
C GLY A 179 8.32 -5.42 14.35
N PRO A 180 9.45 -5.71 13.72
CA PRO A 180 10.49 -4.72 13.49
C PRO A 180 10.09 -3.65 12.48
N ILE A 181 9.18 -3.98 11.56
CA ILE A 181 8.60 -3.06 10.58
C ILE A 181 7.08 -3.10 10.73
N ASN A 182 6.46 -1.94 10.85
CA ASN A 182 5.03 -1.76 11.05
C ASN A 182 4.54 -0.67 10.09
N GLY A 183 3.58 -1.01 9.22
CA GLY A 183 2.91 -0.05 8.35
C GLY A 183 1.59 0.39 8.98
N ALA A 184 1.27 1.66 8.93
CA ALA A 184 -0.08 2.19 9.07
C ALA A 184 -0.57 2.58 7.68
N VAL A 185 -1.72 2.02 7.28
CA VAL A 185 -2.35 2.26 5.97
C VAL A 185 -3.51 3.22 6.17
N LEU A 186 -3.51 4.30 5.42
CA LEU A 186 -4.48 5.39 5.50
C LEU A 186 -5.31 5.45 4.23
N HIS A 187 -6.64 5.35 4.37
CA HIS A 187 -7.62 5.58 3.32
C HIS A 187 -8.30 6.93 3.61
N THR A 188 -7.60 8.02 3.32
CA THR A 188 -8.06 9.38 3.67
C THR A 188 -9.37 9.75 2.98
N ASN A 189 -9.68 9.15 1.83
CA ASN A 189 -10.94 9.32 1.13
C ASN A 189 -12.16 8.94 1.99
N GLU A 190 -12.01 7.97 2.89
CA GLU A 190 -13.09 7.47 3.75
C GLU A 190 -13.29 8.30 5.03
N TRP A 191 -12.33 9.15 5.43
CA TRP A 191 -12.37 9.83 6.74
C TRP A 191 -13.51 10.83 6.93
N ALA A 192 -14.10 11.31 5.85
CA ALA A 192 -15.29 12.16 5.89
C ALA A 192 -16.60 11.37 6.09
N THR A 193 -16.56 10.02 6.01
CA THR A 193 -17.74 9.19 6.25
C THR A 193 -17.96 8.98 7.74
N GLU A 194 -19.24 8.82 8.15
CA GLU A 194 -19.60 8.59 9.55
C GLU A 194 -18.90 7.34 10.12
N GLU A 195 -18.81 6.26 9.34
CA GLU A 195 -18.16 5.01 9.75
C GLU A 195 -16.67 5.17 10.05
N LYS A 196 -15.97 6.06 9.34
CA LYS A 196 -14.52 6.26 9.40
C LYS A 196 -14.09 7.58 10.06
N ALA A 197 -15.03 8.38 10.57
CA ALA A 197 -14.72 9.65 11.24
C ALA A 197 -13.72 9.50 12.41
N GLY A 198 -13.69 8.34 13.06
CA GLY A 198 -12.73 8.01 14.12
C GLY A 198 -11.30 7.73 13.65
N ASP A 199 -11.08 7.43 12.38
CA ASP A 199 -9.78 7.00 11.86
C ASP A 199 -8.75 8.14 11.88
N TYR A 200 -9.16 9.39 11.63
CA TYR A 200 -8.28 10.55 11.77
C TYR A 200 -7.74 10.68 13.20
N ARG A 201 -8.60 10.53 14.22
CA ARG A 201 -8.16 10.57 15.62
C ARG A 201 -7.24 9.40 15.96
N ALA A 202 -7.57 8.19 15.48
CA ALA A 202 -6.70 7.03 15.64
C ALA A 202 -5.32 7.24 14.99
N PHE A 203 -5.26 7.97 13.87
CA PHE A 203 -4.02 8.36 13.23
C PHE A 203 -3.20 9.36 14.08
N LEU A 204 -3.84 10.39 14.65
CA LEU A 204 -3.16 11.32 15.56
C LEU A 204 -2.58 10.58 16.77
N ASP A 205 -3.39 9.76 17.44
CA ASP A 205 -2.95 8.94 18.59
C ASP A 205 -1.79 8.00 18.23
N TYR A 206 -1.82 7.45 17.00
CA TYR A 206 -0.74 6.60 16.49
C TYR A 206 0.57 7.37 16.31
N CYS A 207 0.52 8.55 15.69
CA CYS A 207 1.69 9.39 15.46
C CYS A 207 2.31 9.86 16.80
N GLU A 208 1.50 10.32 17.72
CA GLU A 208 1.96 10.72 19.06
C GLU A 208 2.61 9.56 19.80
N ARG A 209 1.89 8.45 19.92
CA ARG A 209 2.32 7.26 20.68
C ARG A 209 3.59 6.62 20.15
N PHE A 210 3.82 6.66 18.85
CA PHE A 210 4.94 6.01 18.20
C PHE A 210 5.89 6.99 17.52
N SER A 211 5.90 8.27 17.95
CA SER A 211 6.70 9.34 17.37
C SER A 211 8.19 8.98 17.22
N GLY A 212 8.79 8.37 18.24
CA GLY A 212 10.20 7.93 18.21
C GLY A 212 10.47 6.71 17.31
N GLN A 213 9.47 6.08 16.71
CA GLN A 213 9.57 4.97 15.77
C GLN A 213 9.15 5.33 14.36
N LEU A 214 8.48 6.48 14.16
CA LEU A 214 8.13 6.98 12.84
C LEU A 214 9.39 7.17 12.01
N THR A 215 9.31 6.82 10.74
CA THR A 215 10.45 6.90 9.81
C THR A 215 9.97 7.13 8.39
N ASP A 216 10.78 7.79 7.59
CA ASP A 216 10.55 7.93 6.16
C ASP A 216 10.42 6.56 5.52
N PHE A 217 9.55 6.44 4.52
CA PHE A 217 9.41 5.16 3.83
C PHE A 217 10.68 4.77 3.07
N SER A 218 11.43 5.74 2.56
CA SER A 218 12.72 5.52 1.91
C SER A 218 13.71 4.74 2.80
N GLU A 219 13.67 4.93 4.12
CA GLU A 219 14.50 4.20 5.07
C GLU A 219 14.07 2.72 5.22
N ILE A 220 12.80 2.42 4.95
CA ILE A 220 12.31 1.03 4.92
C ILE A 220 12.86 0.29 3.70
N LEU A 221 12.97 0.96 2.55
CA LEU A 221 13.52 0.38 1.33
C LEU A 221 15.02 0.01 1.44
N LYS A 222 15.76 0.68 2.33
CA LYS A 222 17.18 0.38 2.60
C LYS A 222 17.40 -0.89 3.42
N ILE A 223 16.35 -1.47 4.02
CA ILE A 223 16.47 -2.66 4.86
C ILE A 223 16.72 -3.88 3.96
N PRO A 224 17.85 -4.60 4.15
CA PRO A 224 18.20 -5.71 3.29
C PRO A 224 17.19 -6.87 3.40
N PRO A 225 16.82 -7.50 2.28
CA PRO A 225 15.92 -8.64 2.27
C PRO A 225 16.54 -9.88 2.91
N ARG A 226 15.74 -10.64 3.66
CA ARG A 226 16.12 -11.92 4.25
C ARG A 226 15.96 -13.09 3.28
N PRO A 227 16.61 -14.23 3.56
CA PRO A 227 16.42 -15.48 2.82
C PRO A 227 14.95 -15.88 2.74
N LEU A 228 14.50 -16.34 1.56
CA LEU A 228 13.10 -16.68 1.28
C LEU A 228 12.55 -17.78 2.20
N VAL A 229 13.37 -18.73 2.62
CA VAL A 229 12.97 -19.83 3.51
C VAL A 229 12.44 -19.28 4.85
N LEU A 230 13.18 -18.35 5.48
CA LEU A 230 12.77 -17.70 6.72
C LEU A 230 11.51 -16.84 6.55
N ALA A 231 11.38 -16.20 5.39
CA ALA A 231 10.19 -15.42 5.06
C ALA A 231 8.95 -16.31 4.93
N LYS A 232 9.05 -17.45 4.22
CA LYS A 232 7.94 -18.41 4.06
C LYS A 232 7.44 -18.96 5.40
N LEU A 233 8.33 -19.24 6.34
CA LEU A 233 7.94 -19.65 7.69
C LEU A 233 7.16 -18.54 8.42
N SER A 234 7.65 -17.30 8.34
CA SER A 234 6.98 -16.14 8.92
C SER A 234 5.60 -15.88 8.29
N GLU A 235 5.48 -16.01 6.97
CA GLU A 235 4.20 -15.89 6.24
C GLU A 235 3.21 -16.98 6.63
N LYS A 236 3.65 -18.24 6.69
CA LYS A 236 2.80 -19.37 7.10
C LYS A 236 2.23 -19.12 8.50
N PHE A 237 3.07 -18.73 9.45
CA PHE A 237 2.65 -18.40 10.81
C PHE A 237 1.62 -17.26 10.82
N TYR A 238 1.87 -16.17 10.09
CA TYR A 238 0.95 -15.04 10.01
C TYR A 238 -0.40 -15.42 9.42
N LYS A 239 -0.42 -16.15 8.30
CA LYS A 239 -1.65 -16.63 7.65
C LYS A 239 -2.46 -17.54 8.57
N THR A 240 -1.81 -18.44 9.31
CA THR A 240 -2.48 -19.31 10.28
C THR A 240 -3.10 -18.49 11.41
N ALA A 241 -2.37 -17.54 11.99
CA ALA A 241 -2.88 -16.66 13.04
C ALA A 241 -4.07 -15.80 12.55
N LEU A 242 -4.03 -15.34 11.30
CA LEU A 242 -5.13 -14.58 10.69
C LEU A 242 -6.38 -15.45 10.51
N LYS A 243 -6.23 -16.69 10.03
CA LYS A 243 -7.34 -17.65 9.89
C LYS A 243 -8.00 -17.93 11.24
N ILE A 244 -7.22 -18.20 12.29
CA ILE A 244 -7.73 -18.42 13.64
C ILE A 244 -8.50 -17.20 14.15
N LYS A 245 -7.93 -15.99 13.99
CA LYS A 245 -8.59 -14.75 14.39
C LYS A 245 -9.94 -14.56 13.69
N ASN A 246 -9.99 -14.81 12.37
CA ASN A 246 -11.23 -14.66 11.59
C ASN A 246 -12.29 -15.71 11.99
N ALA A 247 -11.88 -16.97 12.23
CA ALA A 247 -12.78 -18.01 12.70
C ALA A 247 -13.37 -17.71 14.11
N LEU A 248 -12.55 -17.11 15.00
CA LEU A 248 -13.02 -16.70 16.32
C LEU A 248 -13.98 -15.50 16.27
N ARG A 249 -13.81 -14.59 15.29
CA ARG A 249 -14.76 -13.49 15.07
C ARG A 249 -16.09 -13.98 14.54
N ALA A 250 -16.08 -14.89 13.57
CA ALA A 250 -17.29 -15.49 12.98
C ALA A 250 -18.14 -16.29 13.99
N LYS A 251 -17.55 -16.73 15.12
CA LYS A 251 -18.27 -17.43 16.20
C LYS A 251 -18.86 -16.49 17.27
N ARG A 252 -18.54 -15.19 17.20
CA ARG A 252 -18.95 -14.18 18.20
C ARG A 252 -19.98 -13.17 17.66
N GLY A 253 -20.26 -13.19 16.37
CA GLY A 253 -21.34 -12.50 15.70
C GLY A 253 -22.35 -13.48 15.17
#